data_d700e19a5a45fe4b857c5714b7f17f73
#
_entry.id   d700e19a5a45fe4b857c5714b7f17f73
#
_cell.length_a   1.000
_cell.length_b   1.000
_cell.length_c   1.000
_cell.angle_alpha   90.00
_cell.angle_beta   90.00
_cell.angle_gamma   90.00
#
_symmetry.space_group_name_H-M   'P 1'
#
loop_
_entity.id
_entity.type
_entity.pdbx_description
1 polymer ?
#
loop_
_entity_poly.entity_id
_entity_poly.type
_entity_poly.pdbx_seq_one_letter_code
_entity_poly.pdbx_strand_id
1 'polypeptide(L)'
;MIEMMKKTTIFLLMVVALVACGDDEDPDSAKKPDYIAASEELTLSETQENILSIKSNCKWHLYVEVDWLSLDPASGEGNGKVTITAKPNKTGDIRQTTIYMRNEDNTVERTVVVYQKKAADNSFVPEPGENPFPE
;
A
#
# COMPACT_ATOMS: atom_id res chain seq x y z
N MET A 1 -69.67 11.09 21.96
CA MET A 1 -68.60 12.08 21.72
C MET A 1 -67.33 11.82 22.48
N ILE A 2 -67.35 11.03 23.54
CA ILE A 2 -66.15 10.75 24.36
C ILE A 2 -65.35 9.56 23.83
N GLU A 3 -65.92 8.72 22.99
CA GLU A 3 -65.30 7.49 22.50
C GLU A 3 -64.34 7.70 21.32
N MET A 4 -64.44 8.80 20.61
CA MET A 4 -63.54 9.08 19.49
C MET A 4 -62.11 9.50 19.93
N MET A 5 -61.96 10.02 21.13
CA MET A 5 -60.67 10.48 21.62
C MET A 5 -59.80 9.33 22.15
N LYS A 6 -60.38 8.18 22.47
CA LYS A 6 -59.63 6.99 22.98
C LYS A 6 -58.94 6.22 21.85
N LYS A 7 -59.42 6.31 20.64
CA LYS A 7 -58.82 5.58 19.51
C LYS A 7 -57.58 6.28 18.91
N THR A 8 -57.47 7.57 19.07
CA THR A 8 -56.37 8.32 18.55
C THR A 8 -55.08 8.17 19.38
N THR A 9 -55.24 7.95 20.68
CA THR A 9 -54.13 7.83 21.62
C THR A 9 -53.41 6.45 21.51
N ILE A 10 -54.18 5.43 21.14
CA ILE A 10 -53.61 4.07 20.98
C ILE A 10 -52.82 3.97 19.67
N PHE A 11 -53.21 4.71 18.64
CA PHE A 11 -52.52 4.71 17.37
C PHE A 11 -51.17 5.42 17.43
N LEU A 12 -51.05 6.42 18.28
CA LEU A 12 -49.78 7.16 18.46
C LEU A 12 -48.76 6.33 19.24
N LEU A 13 -49.20 5.43 20.14
CA LEU A 13 -48.27 4.59 20.91
C LEU A 13 -47.69 3.46 20.07
N MET A 14 -48.37 3.04 19.02
CA MET A 14 -47.94 1.93 18.18
C MET A 14 -46.89 2.31 17.13
N VAL A 15 -46.86 3.57 16.76
CA VAL A 15 -45.87 4.09 15.81
C VAL A 15 -44.48 4.27 16.45
N VAL A 16 -44.45 4.56 17.74
CA VAL A 16 -43.19 4.72 18.48
C VAL A 16 -42.46 3.39 18.71
N ALA A 17 -43.17 2.29 18.74
CA ALA A 17 -42.56 0.97 18.96
C ALA A 17 -41.85 0.39 17.72
N LEU A 18 -42.09 0.95 16.53
CA LEU A 18 -41.46 0.47 15.29
C LEU A 18 -40.14 1.14 15.00
N VAL A 19 -39.77 2.16 15.72
CA VAL A 19 -38.48 2.86 15.56
C VAL A 19 -37.39 2.25 16.43
N ALA A 20 -37.70 1.28 17.25
CA ALA A 20 -36.76 0.64 18.16
C ALA A 20 -36.06 -0.61 17.58
N CYS A 21 -36.33 -0.97 16.34
CA CYS A 21 -35.44 -1.87 15.60
C CYS A 21 -34.37 -1.01 14.90
N GLY A 22 -33.38 -0.59 15.71
CA GLY A 22 -32.22 0.10 15.22
C GLY A 22 -31.36 -0.84 14.42
N ASP A 23 -31.51 -0.82 13.12
CA ASP A 23 -30.35 -0.82 12.27
C ASP A 23 -29.83 0.61 12.37
N ASP A 24 -28.89 0.81 13.27
CA ASP A 24 -28.04 2.01 13.30
C ASP A 24 -27.13 2.01 12.07
N GLU A 25 -27.69 1.92 10.90
CA GLU A 25 -27.04 2.43 9.73
C GLU A 25 -27.15 3.96 9.83
N ASP A 26 -26.17 4.52 10.48
CA ASP A 26 -25.94 5.94 10.49
C ASP A 26 -25.87 6.38 9.01
N PRO A 27 -26.86 7.13 8.50
CA PRO A 27 -26.85 7.58 7.10
C PRO A 27 -25.69 8.52 6.80
N ASP A 28 -24.94 8.90 7.80
CA ASP A 28 -23.72 9.71 7.70
C ASP A 28 -22.45 8.85 7.72
N SER A 29 -22.58 7.52 7.75
CA SER A 29 -21.46 6.60 7.51
C SER A 29 -21.18 6.51 6.01
N ALA A 30 -20.91 7.65 5.39
CA ALA A 30 -20.34 7.69 4.06
C ALA A 30 -19.04 6.88 4.10
N LYS A 31 -18.97 5.78 3.33
CA LYS A 31 -17.77 4.98 3.18
C LYS A 31 -16.59 5.93 2.96
N LYS A 32 -15.66 5.92 3.88
CA LYS A 32 -14.47 6.74 3.78
C LYS A 32 -13.79 6.47 2.44
N PRO A 33 -13.39 7.50 1.68
CA PRO A 33 -12.77 7.28 0.38
C PRO A 33 -11.56 6.37 0.51
N ASP A 34 -11.38 5.51 -0.47
CA ASP A 34 -10.24 4.61 -0.53
C ASP A 34 -8.95 5.44 -0.60
N TYR A 35 -7.93 5.01 0.12
CA TYR A 35 -6.61 5.61 0.03
C TYR A 35 -5.51 4.55 0.11
N ILE A 36 -4.41 4.84 -0.57
CA ILE A 36 -3.15 4.09 -0.50
C ILE A 36 -2.04 5.10 -0.31
N ALA A 37 -1.14 4.85 0.63
CA ALA A 37 0.04 5.66 0.87
C ALA A 37 1.26 4.77 1.10
N ALA A 38 2.38 5.15 0.53
CA ALA A 38 3.69 4.52 0.70
C ALA A 38 4.79 5.56 0.49
N SER A 39 6.05 5.17 0.65
CA SER A 39 7.17 6.03 0.27
C SER A 39 7.15 6.30 -1.23
N GLU A 40 7.47 7.52 -1.64
CA GLU A 40 7.48 7.92 -3.06
C GLU A 40 8.72 7.42 -3.79
N GLU A 41 9.82 7.24 -3.07
CA GLU A 41 11.10 6.78 -3.58
C GLU A 41 11.72 5.70 -2.69
N LEU A 42 12.46 4.81 -3.31
CA LEU A 42 13.22 3.75 -2.67
C LEU A 42 14.58 3.60 -3.37
N THR A 43 15.65 3.62 -2.59
CA THR A 43 16.99 3.32 -3.11
C THR A 43 17.45 1.99 -2.59
N LEU A 44 17.68 1.06 -3.49
CA LEU A 44 18.19 -0.27 -3.19
C LEU A 44 19.71 -0.29 -3.36
N SER A 45 20.40 -0.92 -2.43
CA SER A 45 21.77 -1.38 -2.67
C SER A 45 21.75 -2.68 -3.49
N GLU A 46 22.89 -3.18 -3.83
CA GLU A 46 23.15 -4.17 -4.88
C GLU A 46 22.28 -5.45 -4.82
N THR A 47 22.02 -6.00 -3.65
CA THR A 47 21.31 -7.29 -3.46
C THR A 47 20.46 -7.28 -2.20
N GLN A 48 19.91 -6.13 -1.84
CA GLN A 48 19.24 -5.98 -0.55
C GLN A 48 17.74 -6.21 -0.67
N GLU A 49 17.22 -6.98 0.27
CA GLU A 49 15.80 -6.99 0.54
C GLU A 49 15.42 -5.68 1.23
N ASN A 50 14.40 -5.03 0.74
CA ASN A 50 13.83 -3.83 1.34
C ASN A 50 12.35 -4.06 1.65
N ILE A 51 11.87 -3.38 2.65
CA ILE A 51 10.46 -3.46 3.03
C ILE A 51 9.78 -2.14 2.67
N LEU A 52 8.79 -2.24 1.79
CA LEU A 52 7.86 -1.16 1.50
C LEU A 52 6.67 -1.26 2.47
N SER A 53 6.50 -0.25 3.29
CA SER A 53 5.34 -0.15 4.18
C SER A 53 4.19 0.56 3.46
N ILE A 54 3.05 -0.09 3.41
CA ILE A 54 1.82 0.44 2.80
C ILE A 54 0.84 0.78 3.90
N LYS A 55 0.25 1.97 3.82
CA LYS A 55 -0.91 2.38 4.62
C LYS A 55 -2.11 2.49 3.70
N SER A 56 -3.17 1.78 4.01
CA SER A 56 -4.36 1.74 3.18
C SER A 56 -5.60 1.42 4.01
N ASN A 57 -6.77 1.81 3.53
CA ASN A 57 -8.08 1.40 4.06
C ASN A 57 -8.85 0.51 3.09
N CYS A 58 -8.21 0.07 2.03
CA CYS A 58 -8.82 -0.74 0.97
C CYS A 58 -7.91 -1.89 0.56
N LYS A 59 -8.42 -2.76 -0.31
CA LYS A 59 -7.61 -3.77 -0.98
C LYS A 59 -6.71 -3.10 -2.02
N TRP A 60 -5.50 -3.60 -2.15
CA TRP A 60 -4.50 -3.07 -3.07
C TRP A 60 -3.75 -4.19 -3.77
N HIS A 61 -3.24 -3.88 -4.93
CA HIS A 61 -2.33 -4.73 -5.69
C HIS A 61 -1.18 -3.89 -6.26
N LEU A 62 -0.04 -4.54 -6.40
CA LEU A 62 1.19 -3.95 -6.90
C LEU A 62 1.61 -4.65 -8.18
N TYR A 63 2.21 -3.90 -9.08
CA TYR A 63 2.89 -4.48 -10.23
C TYR A 63 4.10 -3.64 -10.64
N VAL A 64 5.02 -4.27 -11.33
CA VAL A 64 6.24 -3.69 -11.87
C VAL A 64 6.48 -4.27 -13.25
N GLU A 65 7.04 -3.47 -14.17
CA GLU A 65 7.22 -3.86 -15.58
C GLU A 65 8.58 -4.49 -15.88
N VAL A 66 9.43 -4.64 -14.87
CA VAL A 66 10.79 -5.19 -15.02
C VAL A 66 10.91 -6.56 -14.36
N ASP A 67 11.81 -7.38 -14.85
CA ASP A 67 12.07 -8.74 -14.37
C ASP A 67 13.14 -8.84 -13.28
N TRP A 68 13.85 -7.75 -13.01
CA TRP A 68 14.90 -7.70 -12.01
C TRP A 68 14.42 -7.31 -10.61
N LEU A 69 13.16 -6.93 -10.47
CA LEU A 69 12.54 -6.58 -9.20
C LEU A 69 11.35 -7.52 -8.94
N SER A 70 11.28 -8.06 -7.75
CA SER A 70 10.15 -8.88 -7.28
C SER A 70 9.53 -8.29 -6.04
N LEU A 71 8.23 -8.45 -5.92
CA LEU A 71 7.37 -7.92 -4.87
C LEU A 71 6.64 -9.07 -4.19
N ASP A 72 6.75 -9.20 -2.87
CA ASP A 72 6.08 -10.25 -2.11
C ASP A 72 5.59 -9.73 -0.74
N PRO A 73 4.28 -9.77 -0.47
CA PRO A 73 3.17 -10.08 -1.37
C PRO A 73 2.91 -8.96 -2.37
N ALA A 74 2.40 -9.30 -3.55
CA ALA A 74 2.02 -8.32 -4.58
C ALA A 74 0.60 -7.76 -4.40
N SER A 75 -0.12 -8.18 -3.37
CA SER A 75 -1.47 -7.71 -3.03
C SER A 75 -1.75 -7.84 -1.55
N GLY A 76 -2.71 -7.08 -1.06
CA GLY A 76 -3.12 -7.13 0.34
C GLY A 76 -4.36 -6.28 0.60
N GLU A 77 -4.71 -6.15 1.86
CA GLU A 77 -5.84 -5.35 2.33
C GLU A 77 -5.44 -4.54 3.56
N GLY A 78 -5.79 -3.27 3.59
CA GLY A 78 -5.42 -2.38 4.67
C GLY A 78 -3.91 -2.11 4.73
N ASN A 79 -3.41 -1.85 5.92
CA ASN A 79 -1.97 -1.64 6.11
C ASN A 79 -1.19 -2.93 5.86
N GLY A 80 -0.07 -2.83 5.18
CA GLY A 80 0.74 -3.99 4.85
C GLY A 80 2.22 -3.68 4.71
N LYS A 81 3.01 -4.74 4.58
CA LYS A 81 4.44 -4.68 4.29
C LYS A 81 4.71 -5.59 3.10
N VAL A 82 5.47 -5.08 2.17
CA VAL A 82 5.88 -5.80 0.95
C VAL A 82 7.40 -5.90 0.95
N THR A 83 7.89 -7.11 0.80
CA THR A 83 9.32 -7.35 0.60
C THR A 83 9.66 -7.11 -0.86
N ILE A 84 10.60 -6.22 -1.10
CA ILE A 84 11.13 -5.91 -2.42
C ILE A 84 12.49 -6.57 -2.55
N THR A 85 12.64 -7.45 -3.51
CA THR A 85 13.91 -8.15 -3.79
C THR A 85 14.39 -7.78 -5.19
N ALA A 86 15.62 -7.30 -5.28
CA ALA A 86 16.23 -6.94 -6.55
C ALA A 86 17.34 -7.91 -6.94
N LYS A 87 17.36 -8.31 -8.21
CA LYS A 87 18.52 -9.02 -8.80
C LYS A 87 19.73 -8.09 -8.86
N PRO A 88 20.97 -8.62 -8.80
CA PRO A 88 22.18 -7.81 -8.90
C PRO A 88 22.19 -6.91 -10.13
N ASN A 89 22.59 -5.66 -9.93
CA ASN A 89 22.71 -4.69 -11.04
C ASN A 89 24.08 -4.81 -11.71
N LYS A 90 24.14 -5.52 -12.81
CA LYS A 90 25.36 -5.74 -13.63
C LYS A 90 25.50 -4.76 -14.78
N THR A 91 24.70 -3.70 -14.83
CA THR A 91 24.71 -2.75 -15.94
C THR A 91 25.87 -1.75 -15.92
N GLY A 92 26.54 -1.62 -14.79
CA GLY A 92 27.59 -0.60 -14.59
C GLY A 92 27.05 0.78 -14.18
N ASP A 93 25.75 1.00 -14.30
CA ASP A 93 25.07 2.25 -13.97
C ASP A 93 23.91 2.05 -12.97
N ILE A 94 23.45 3.14 -12.39
CA ILE A 94 22.21 3.13 -11.60
C ILE A 94 21.05 2.82 -12.55
N ARG A 95 20.19 1.87 -12.16
CA ARG A 95 18.95 1.62 -12.90
C ARG A 95 17.74 1.97 -12.04
N GLN A 96 16.64 2.29 -12.70
CA GLN A 96 15.41 2.66 -12.03
C GLN A 96 14.21 1.94 -12.64
N THR A 97 13.16 1.84 -11.85
CA THR A 97 11.84 1.39 -12.29
C THR A 97 10.76 2.01 -11.40
N THR A 98 9.51 1.83 -11.77
CA THR A 98 8.36 2.30 -10.99
C THR A 98 7.51 1.12 -10.55
N ILE A 99 7.19 1.07 -9.27
CA ILE A 99 6.16 0.18 -8.73
C ILE A 99 4.84 0.94 -8.78
N TYR A 100 3.84 0.33 -9.35
CA TYR A 100 2.47 0.86 -9.40
C TYR A 100 1.64 0.17 -8.34
N MET A 101 0.89 0.96 -7.58
CA MET A 101 -0.05 0.51 -6.57
C MET A 101 -1.45 0.97 -6.94
N ARG A 102 -2.40 0.05 -6.96
CA ARG A 102 -3.81 0.35 -7.26
C ARG A 102 -4.73 -0.33 -6.27
N ASN A 103 -5.89 0.29 -6.02
CA ASN A 103 -6.98 -0.39 -5.33
C ASN A 103 -7.73 -1.33 -6.30
N GLU A 104 -8.65 -2.14 -5.77
CA GLU A 104 -9.38 -3.15 -6.54
C GLU A 104 -10.14 -2.54 -7.74
N ASP A 105 -10.70 -1.37 -7.57
CA ASP A 105 -11.49 -0.66 -8.60
C ASP A 105 -10.64 0.18 -9.57
N ASN A 106 -9.33 0.25 -9.37
CA ASN A 106 -8.41 1.13 -10.10
C ASN A 106 -8.76 2.63 -10.02
N THR A 107 -9.47 3.05 -9.00
CA THR A 107 -9.83 4.45 -8.75
C THR A 107 -8.75 5.21 -7.99
N VAL A 108 -7.90 4.49 -7.26
CA VAL A 108 -6.73 5.04 -6.56
C VAL A 108 -5.47 4.41 -7.13
N GLU A 109 -4.57 5.25 -7.59
CA GLU A 109 -3.24 4.85 -8.04
C GLU A 109 -2.17 5.64 -7.29
N ARG A 110 -1.09 4.94 -6.93
CA ARG A 110 0.15 5.51 -6.38
C ARG A 110 1.33 4.84 -7.03
N THR A 111 2.43 5.56 -7.08
CA THR A 111 3.69 5.08 -7.66
C THR A 111 4.82 5.22 -6.67
N VAL A 112 5.76 4.27 -6.72
CA VAL A 112 7.02 4.32 -5.99
C VAL A 112 8.15 4.18 -6.99
N VAL A 113 9.02 5.17 -7.06
CA VAL A 113 10.21 5.12 -7.90
C VAL A 113 11.30 4.34 -7.15
N VAL A 114 11.83 3.32 -7.78
CA VAL A 114 12.88 2.47 -7.21
C VAL A 114 14.17 2.68 -7.98
N TYR A 115 15.20 3.08 -7.27
CA TYR A 115 16.57 3.18 -7.79
C TYR A 115 17.40 2.04 -7.26
N GLN A 116 18.15 1.37 -8.12
CA GLN A 116 19.12 0.39 -7.69
C GLN A 116 20.53 0.85 -8.06
N LYS A 117 21.38 0.94 -7.05
CA LYS A 117 22.81 1.27 -7.25
C LYS A 117 23.47 0.20 -8.10
N LYS A 118 24.52 0.58 -8.82
CA LYS A 118 25.39 -0.37 -9.51
C LYS A 118 26.11 -1.26 -8.50
N ALA A 119 26.50 -2.45 -8.92
CA ALA A 119 27.40 -3.31 -8.18
C ALA A 119 28.68 -2.55 -7.84
N ALA A 120 29.14 -2.68 -6.60
CA ALA A 120 30.46 -2.17 -6.26
C ALA A 120 31.47 -2.87 -7.16
N ASP A 121 32.28 -2.07 -7.85
CA ASP A 121 33.37 -2.61 -8.64
C ASP A 121 34.47 -3.11 -7.70
N ASN A 122 34.40 -4.39 -7.37
CA ASN A 122 35.44 -5.10 -6.63
C ASN A 122 36.62 -5.54 -7.54
N SER A 123 36.71 -4.96 -8.71
CA SER A 123 37.77 -5.32 -9.68
C SER A 123 39.17 -4.85 -9.27
N PHE A 124 39.30 -4.03 -8.22
CA PHE A 124 40.60 -3.77 -7.62
C PHE A 124 41.00 -4.93 -6.71
N VAL A 125 41.48 -5.98 -7.29
CA VAL A 125 42.32 -6.96 -6.60
C VAL A 125 43.75 -6.42 -6.71
N PRO A 126 44.35 -5.88 -5.63
CA PRO A 126 45.76 -5.50 -5.70
C PRO A 126 46.57 -6.80 -5.99
N GLU A 127 47.40 -6.73 -7.02
CA GLU A 127 48.37 -7.82 -7.30
C GLU A 127 49.18 -8.11 -6.04
N PRO A 128 49.39 -9.39 -5.70
CA PRO A 128 50.17 -9.73 -4.52
C PRO A 128 51.61 -9.20 -4.68
N GLY A 129 51.91 -8.10 -4.02
CA GLY A 129 53.22 -7.45 -4.05
C GLY A 129 53.19 -5.96 -4.33
N GLU A 130 52.08 -5.38 -4.71
CA GLU A 130 51.96 -3.95 -4.85
C GLU A 130 51.50 -3.30 -3.53
N ASN A 131 52.39 -2.46 -2.97
CA ASN A 131 52.06 -1.71 -1.78
C ASN A 131 51.13 -0.54 -2.18
N PRO A 132 49.89 -0.52 -1.76
CA PRO A 132 48.95 0.55 -2.16
C PRO A 132 49.25 1.91 -1.53
N PHE A 133 50.26 2.01 -0.68
CA PHE A 133 50.68 3.25 -0.02
C PHE A 133 52.18 3.48 -0.29
N PRO A 134 52.53 4.29 -1.33
CA PRO A 134 53.91 4.75 -1.46
C PRO A 134 54.25 5.65 -0.27
N GLU A 135 55.36 5.37 0.40
CA GLU A 135 55.90 6.20 1.48
C GLU A 135 56.25 7.61 0.97
#